data_ed0a50321b0a9876b60b85797395651e
#
_entry.id   ed0a50321b0a9876b60b85797395651e
#
_cell.length_a   1.000
_cell.length_b   1.000
_cell.length_c   1.000
_cell.angle_alpha   90.00
_cell.angle_beta   90.00
_cell.angle_gamma   90.00
#
_symmetry.space_group_name_H-M   'P 1'
#
loop_
_entity.id
_entity.type
_entity.pdbx_description
1 polymer ?
#
loop_
_entity_poly.entity_id
_entity_poly.type
_entity_poly.pdbx_seq_one_letter_code
_entity_poly.pdbx_strand_id
1 'polypeptide(L)' 'MTGGDGEHERTFAFADIAMSQIRALRQAATPRNYEIWYAYAT' A
#
# COMPACT_ATOMS: atom_id res chain seq x y z
N MET A 1 -7.26 -18.75 13.00
CA MET A 1 -6.91 -18.48 12.63
C MET A 1 -6.13 -18.13 12.20
N THR A 2 -5.70 -17.73 11.89
CA THR A 2 -4.93 -17.80 11.55
C THR A 2 -3.96 -16.97 11.09
N GLY A 3 -2.70 -17.25 10.75
CA GLY A 3 -1.65 -16.42 10.29
C GLY A 3 -2.05 -15.54 9.13
N GLY A 4 -3.04 -15.97 8.41
CA GLY A 4 -3.52 -15.20 7.28
C GLY A 4 -4.09 -13.86 7.68
N ASP A 5 -4.68 -13.78 8.87
CA ASP A 5 -5.28 -12.53 9.32
C ASP A 5 -4.23 -11.44 9.52
N GLY A 6 -3.09 -11.80 10.13
CA GLY A 6 -2.03 -10.82 10.35
C GLY A 6 -1.44 -10.31 9.07
N GLU A 7 -1.24 -11.20 8.11
CA GLU A 7 -0.70 -10.79 6.82
C GLU A 7 -1.69 -9.91 6.08
N HIS A 8 -2.96 -10.28 6.13
CA HIS A 8 -4.00 -9.49 5.47
C HIS A 8 -4.00 -8.06 5.99
N GLU A 9 -3.99 -7.90 7.31
CA GLU A 9 -4.03 -6.57 7.90
C GLU A 9 -2.76 -5.78 7.64
N ARG A 10 -1.61 -6.47 7.64
CA ARG A 10 -0.37 -5.79 7.35
C ARG A 10 -0.34 -5.23 5.94
N THR A 11 -0.82 -6.03 4.98
CA THR A 11 -0.81 -5.57 3.61
C THR A 11 -1.80 -4.45 3.38
N PHE A 12 -2.91 -4.44 4.08
CA PHE A 12 -3.83 -3.31 3.99
C PHE A 12 -3.23 -2.04 4.57
N ALA A 13 -2.45 -2.16 5.64
CA ALA A 13 -1.76 -1.00 6.19
C ALA A 13 -0.76 -0.44 5.18
N PHE A 14 -0.01 -1.31 4.51
CA PHE A 14 0.91 -0.86 3.47
C PHE A 14 0.16 -0.22 2.33
N ALA A 15 -0.98 -0.79 1.94
CA ALA A 15 -1.79 -0.22 0.87
C ALA A 15 -2.29 1.17 1.22
N ASP A 16 -2.71 1.37 2.47
CA ASP A 16 -3.16 2.69 2.91
C ASP A 16 -2.05 3.71 2.82
N ILE A 17 -0.85 3.34 3.22
CA ILE A 17 0.30 4.23 3.13
C ILE A 17 0.58 4.56 1.66
N ALA A 18 0.56 3.56 0.79
CA ALA A 18 0.82 3.77 -0.62
C ALA A 18 -0.20 4.72 -1.23
N MET A 19 -1.47 4.50 -0.95
CA MET A 19 -2.51 5.36 -1.51
C MET A 19 -2.43 6.77 -0.96
N SER A 20 -2.08 6.91 0.32
CA SER A 20 -1.92 8.22 0.92
C SER A 20 -0.82 9.02 0.22
N GLN A 21 0.28 8.38 -0.10
CA GLN A 21 1.38 9.05 -0.78
C GLN A 21 0.98 9.45 -2.20
N ILE A 22 0.28 8.57 -2.90
CA ILE A 22 -0.16 8.87 -4.25
C ILE A 22 -1.07 10.08 -4.23
N ARG A 23 -1.99 10.15 -3.27
CA ARG A 23 -2.88 11.29 -3.15
C ARG A 23 -2.12 12.56 -2.80
N ALA A 24 -1.22 12.48 -1.84
CA ALA A 24 -0.48 13.66 -1.39
C ALA A 24 0.34 14.25 -2.50
N LEU A 25 0.92 13.42 -3.35
CA LEU A 25 1.76 13.89 -4.45
C LEU A 25 0.99 14.07 -5.74
N ARG A 26 -0.32 13.81 -5.72
CA ARG A 26 -1.20 13.98 -6.86
C ARG A 26 -0.75 13.16 -8.06
N GLN A 27 -0.22 12.00 -7.81
CA GLN A 27 0.17 11.08 -8.86
C GLN A 27 -1.03 10.24 -9.29
N ALA A 28 -0.93 9.66 -10.49
CA ALA A 28 -1.95 8.73 -10.94
C ALA A 28 -1.83 7.43 -10.16
N ALA A 29 -2.96 6.85 -9.79
CA ALA A 29 -2.97 5.60 -9.04
C ALA A 29 -2.85 4.42 -10.00
N THR A 30 -1.82 4.43 -10.84
CA THR A 30 -1.55 3.34 -11.74
C THR A 30 -0.89 2.20 -10.97
N PRO A 31 -0.96 0.96 -11.50
CA PRO A 31 -0.31 -0.14 -10.82
C PRO A 31 1.19 0.09 -10.59
N ARG A 32 1.85 0.77 -11.52
CA ARG A 32 3.28 1.02 -11.37
C ARG A 32 3.56 1.99 -10.23
N ASN A 33 2.81 3.08 -10.15
CA ASN A 33 3.00 4.02 -9.06
C ASN A 33 2.63 3.40 -7.74
N TYR A 34 1.58 2.61 -7.73
CA TYR A 34 1.17 1.92 -6.52
C TYR A 34 2.25 0.94 -6.06
N GLU A 35 2.84 0.22 -6.98
CA GLU A 35 3.88 -0.75 -6.64
C GLU A 35 5.07 -0.06 -5.98
N ILE A 36 5.48 1.08 -6.53
CA ILE A 36 6.61 1.82 -5.99
C ILE A 36 6.33 2.25 -4.55
N TRP A 37 5.15 2.82 -4.32
CA TRP A 37 4.83 3.29 -2.98
C TRP A 37 4.53 2.18 -2.01
N TYR A 38 3.97 1.07 -2.51
CA TYR A 38 3.77 -0.09 -1.66
C TYR A 38 5.12 -0.65 -1.19
N ALA A 39 6.09 -0.74 -2.09
CA ALA A 39 7.42 -1.20 -1.71
C ALA A 39 8.08 -0.25 -0.73
N TYR A 40 7.85 1.05 -0.90
CA TYR A 40 8.36 2.04 0.04
C TYR A 40 7.77 1.83 1.43
N ALA A 41 6.51 1.48 1.50
CA ALA A 41 5.83 1.32 2.78
C ALA A 41 6.28 0.07 3.53
N THR A 42 6.76 -0.94 2.82
CA THR A 42 7.22 -2.15 3.47
C THR A 42 8.63 -1.97 3.98
#